data_cbdb2db116eaa58438d0da397accbbe4
#
_entry.id   cbdb2db116eaa58438d0da397accbbe4
#
_cell.length_a   1.000
_cell.length_b   1.000
_cell.length_c   1.000
_cell.angle_alpha   90.00
_cell.angle_beta   90.00
_cell.angle_gamma   90.00
#
_symmetry.space_group_name_H-M   'P 1'
#
loop_
_entity.id
_entity.type
_entity.pdbx_description
1 polymer ?
#
loop_
_entity_poly.entity_id
_entity_poly.type
_entity_poly.pdbx_seq_one_letter_code
_entity_poly.pdbx_strand_id
1 'polypeptide(L)'
;MRAVRIEHAGRIAGYAYISAGGHVGPLAIAPDADAKAVVTTALRCALEGGAGRVSMLVPGRAEIVMETALALGFRIEVPLVLMAWQPFGNWGNYLPRDPGFM
;
A
#
# COMPACT_ATOMS: atom_id res chain seq x y z
N MET A 1 10.99 -11.61 -0.86
CA MET A 1 9.82 -10.84 -0.37
C MET A 1 9.82 -10.84 1.14
N ARG A 2 9.62 -9.70 1.74
CA ARG A 2 9.64 -9.55 3.19
C ARG A 2 8.26 -9.12 3.67
N ALA A 3 7.73 -9.82 4.69
CA ALA A 3 6.48 -9.46 5.33
C ALA A 3 6.76 -8.52 6.51
N VAL A 4 6.00 -7.44 6.60
CA VAL A 4 6.13 -6.44 7.65
C VAL A 4 4.79 -6.30 8.36
N ARG A 5 4.79 -6.50 9.68
CA ARG A 5 3.64 -6.22 10.52
C ARG A 5 3.82 -4.82 11.10
N ILE A 6 2.80 -3.99 10.92
CA ILE A 6 2.85 -2.60 11.35
C ILE A 6 1.98 -2.44 12.59
N GLU A 7 2.60 -1.95 13.67
CA GLU A 7 1.92 -1.70 14.93
C GLU A 7 1.89 -0.19 15.20
N HIS A 8 0.77 0.26 15.76
CA HIS A 8 0.60 1.66 16.15
C HIS A 8 -0.22 1.71 17.43
N ALA A 9 0.25 2.45 18.41
CA ALA A 9 -0.39 2.59 19.73
C ALA A 9 -0.66 1.23 20.41
N GLY A 10 0.25 0.27 20.27
CA GLY A 10 0.15 -1.04 20.89
C GLY A 10 -0.79 -2.01 20.18
N ARG A 11 -1.30 -1.65 19.00
CA ARG A 11 -2.24 -2.48 18.24
C ARG A 11 -1.71 -2.73 16.84
N ILE A 12 -2.12 -3.86 16.24
CA ILE A 12 -1.78 -4.14 14.86
C ILE A 12 -2.58 -3.21 13.97
N ALA A 13 -1.90 -2.32 13.25
CA ALA A 13 -2.52 -1.36 12.35
C ALA A 13 -2.59 -1.85 10.91
N GLY A 14 -1.74 -2.80 10.54
CA GLY A 14 -1.75 -3.34 9.20
C GLY A 14 -0.57 -4.26 8.93
N TYR A 15 -0.49 -4.74 7.69
CA TYR A 15 0.66 -5.51 7.25
C TYR A 15 0.97 -5.18 5.79
N ALA A 16 2.19 -5.47 5.39
CA ALA A 16 2.62 -5.28 4.01
C ALA A 16 3.65 -6.33 3.63
N TYR A 17 3.67 -6.68 2.35
CA TYR A 17 4.76 -7.45 1.77
C TYR A 17 5.59 -6.54 0.89
N ILE A 18 6.90 -6.61 1.03
CA ILE A 18 7.82 -5.74 0.31
C ILE A 18 8.81 -6.63 -0.45
N SER A 19 8.87 -6.50 -1.77
CA SER A 19 9.80 -7.25 -2.59
C SER A 19 11.20 -6.65 -2.51
N ALA A 20 12.20 -7.43 -2.89
CA ALA A 20 13.59 -6.95 -2.94
C ALA A 20 13.75 -5.80 -3.93
N GLY A 21 12.90 -5.74 -4.96
CA GLY A 21 12.91 -4.64 -5.93
C GLY A 21 12.21 -3.36 -5.47
N GLY A 22 11.65 -3.36 -4.26
CA GLY A 22 11.02 -2.17 -3.71
C GLY A 22 9.52 -2.04 -3.99
N HIS A 23 8.87 -3.10 -4.46
CA HIS A 23 7.43 -3.08 -4.66
C HIS A 23 6.72 -3.39 -3.34
N VAL A 24 5.81 -2.52 -2.93
CA VAL A 24 5.00 -2.66 -1.72
C VAL A 24 3.62 -3.16 -2.11
N GLY A 25 3.29 -4.35 -1.68
CA GLY A 25 2.00 -4.98 -1.92
C GLY A 25 2.08 -6.50 -1.90
N PRO A 26 1.02 -7.15 -1.45
CA PRO A 26 -0.20 -6.57 -0.92
C PRO A 26 0.03 -5.83 0.40
N LEU A 27 -0.82 -4.84 0.65
CA LEU A 27 -0.81 -4.07 1.90
C LEU A 27 -2.24 -3.98 2.41
N ALA A 28 -2.43 -4.28 3.68
CA ALA A 28 -3.73 -4.19 4.32
C ALA A 28 -3.66 -3.25 5.53
N ILE A 29 -4.71 -2.48 5.70
CA ILE A 29 -4.83 -1.49 6.77
C ILE A 29 -6.05 -1.86 7.60
N ALA A 30 -5.88 -1.93 8.93
CA ALA A 30 -7.01 -2.19 9.82
C ALA A 30 -8.05 -1.06 9.70
N PRO A 31 -9.35 -1.38 9.76
CA PRO A 31 -10.39 -0.39 9.47
C PRO A 31 -10.35 0.86 10.36
N ASP A 32 -9.89 0.72 11.59
CA ASP A 32 -9.81 1.82 12.56
C ASP A 32 -8.40 2.36 12.75
N ALA A 33 -7.47 1.95 11.89
CA ALA A 33 -6.08 2.37 11.99
C ALA A 33 -5.83 3.67 11.23
N ASP A 34 -4.74 4.34 11.59
CA ASP A 34 -4.26 5.52 10.89
C ASP A 34 -3.60 5.08 9.57
N ALA A 35 -4.33 5.21 8.47
CA ALA A 35 -3.84 4.79 7.16
C ALA A 35 -2.55 5.51 6.75
N LYS A 36 -2.43 6.78 7.08
CA LYS A 36 -1.22 7.55 6.76
C LYS A 36 -0.01 6.98 7.48
N ALA A 37 -0.16 6.63 8.77
CA ALA A 37 0.93 6.05 9.53
C ALA A 37 1.34 4.68 8.99
N VAL A 38 0.38 3.85 8.61
CA VAL A 38 0.65 2.52 8.05
C VAL A 38 1.41 2.65 6.74
N VAL A 39 0.94 3.48 5.83
CA VAL A 39 1.57 3.67 4.53
C VAL A 39 2.97 4.24 4.67
N THR A 40 3.12 5.27 5.50
CA THR A 40 4.43 5.89 5.73
C THR A 40 5.43 4.89 6.28
N THR A 41 5.02 4.04 7.21
CA THR A 41 5.88 3.01 7.79
C THR A 41 6.27 1.97 6.73
N ALA A 42 5.33 1.52 5.92
CA ALA A 42 5.60 0.54 4.87
C ALA A 42 6.59 1.10 3.84
N LEU A 43 6.39 2.34 3.41
CA LEU A 43 7.28 2.98 2.44
C LEU A 43 8.67 3.20 3.02
N ARG A 44 8.75 3.58 4.30
CA ARG A 44 10.05 3.72 4.98
C ARG A 44 10.79 2.39 5.02
N CYS A 45 10.09 1.30 5.34
CA CYS A 45 10.71 -0.03 5.34
C CYS A 45 11.23 -0.41 3.96
N ALA A 46 10.50 -0.07 2.90
CA ALA A 46 10.95 -0.34 1.54
C ALA A 46 12.23 0.43 1.20
N LEU A 47 12.29 1.70 1.60
CA LEU A 47 13.47 2.53 1.36
C LEU A 47 14.67 2.05 2.18
N GLU A 48 14.47 1.69 3.43
CA GLU A 48 15.53 1.18 4.30
C GLU A 48 16.09 -0.16 3.80
N GLY A 49 15.32 -0.91 3.02
CA GLY A 49 15.76 -2.14 2.41
C GLY A 49 16.75 -1.96 1.27
N GLY A 50 17.12 -0.74 0.94
CA GLY A 50 18.13 -0.44 -0.08
C GLY A 50 17.59 -0.45 -1.50
N ALA A 51 16.29 -0.49 -1.69
CA ALA A 51 15.70 -0.43 -3.03
C ALA A 51 15.95 0.94 -3.66
N GLY A 52 16.40 0.95 -4.90
CA GLY A 52 16.60 2.19 -5.64
C GLY A 52 15.30 2.80 -6.16
N ARG A 53 14.22 2.04 -6.11
CA ARG A 53 12.90 2.48 -6.57
C ARG A 53 11.84 1.81 -5.72
N VAL A 54 10.81 2.56 -5.35
CA VAL A 54 9.68 2.04 -4.58
C VAL A 54 8.42 2.24 -5.41
N SER A 55 7.60 1.20 -5.49
CA SER A 55 6.35 1.23 -6.24
C SER A 55 5.23 0.56 -5.47
N MET A 56 4.01 0.89 -5.80
CA MET A 56 2.82 0.23 -5.27
C MET A 56 1.64 0.44 -6.21
N LEU A 57 0.68 -0.46 -6.13
CA LEU A 57 -0.58 -0.34 -6.87
C LEU A 57 -1.63 0.23 -5.92
N VAL A 58 -2.11 1.44 -6.20
CA VAL A 58 -3.03 2.15 -5.30
C VAL A 58 -4.42 2.23 -5.92
N PRO A 59 -5.43 1.60 -5.30
CA PRO A 59 -6.81 1.78 -5.74
C PRO A 59 -7.27 3.23 -5.55
N GLY A 60 -8.09 3.72 -6.48
CA GLY A 60 -8.57 5.11 -6.41
C GLY A 60 -9.37 5.41 -5.14
N ARG A 61 -10.00 4.39 -4.55
CA ARG A 61 -10.74 4.56 -3.28
C ARG A 61 -9.84 4.70 -2.06
N ALA A 62 -8.57 4.35 -2.19
CA ALA A 62 -7.61 4.52 -1.11
C ALA A 62 -7.08 5.96 -1.12
N GLU A 63 -7.95 6.92 -0.86
CA GLU A 63 -7.65 8.34 -0.99
C GLU A 63 -6.51 8.79 -0.10
N ILE A 64 -6.51 8.35 1.16
CA ILE A 64 -5.45 8.72 2.11
C ILE A 64 -4.11 8.17 1.66
N VAL A 65 -4.09 6.94 1.14
CA VAL A 65 -2.88 6.34 0.60
C VAL A 65 -2.37 7.14 -0.60
N MET A 66 -3.27 7.50 -1.51
CA MET A 66 -2.91 8.28 -2.69
C MET A 66 -2.35 9.65 -2.29
N GLU A 67 -3.03 10.36 -1.40
CA GLU A 67 -2.57 11.65 -0.93
C GLU A 67 -1.20 11.56 -0.24
N THR A 68 -1.02 10.55 0.59
CA THR A 68 0.25 10.33 1.30
C THR A 68 1.38 10.07 0.31
N ALA A 69 1.16 9.20 -0.67
CA ALA A 69 2.17 8.88 -1.66
C ALA A 69 2.54 10.10 -2.50
N LEU A 70 1.55 10.85 -2.99
CA LEU A 70 1.81 12.06 -3.78
C LEU A 70 2.55 13.11 -2.96
N ALA A 71 2.21 13.27 -1.69
CA ALA A 71 2.91 14.20 -0.80
C ALA A 71 4.37 13.80 -0.58
N LEU A 72 4.68 12.51 -0.67
CA LEU A 72 6.05 12.01 -0.54
C LEU A 72 6.83 12.03 -1.85
N GLY A 73 6.22 12.53 -2.93
CA GLY A 73 6.90 12.66 -4.21
C GLY A 73 6.67 11.52 -5.20
N PHE A 74 5.77 10.59 -4.89
CA PHE A 74 5.41 9.54 -5.83
C PHE A 74 4.65 10.13 -7.02
N ARG A 75 4.73 9.44 -8.16
CA ARG A 75 4.02 9.81 -9.38
C ARG A 75 3.17 8.65 -9.86
N ILE A 76 2.05 8.96 -10.49
CA ILE A 76 1.25 7.96 -11.17
C ILE A 76 1.94 7.66 -12.51
N GLU A 77 2.41 6.42 -12.67
CA GLU A 77 3.07 6.04 -13.93
C GLU A 77 2.13 5.31 -14.88
N VAL A 78 1.30 4.41 -14.32
CA VAL A 78 0.38 3.62 -15.14
C VAL A 78 -1.01 3.66 -14.50
N PRO A 79 -1.95 4.40 -15.06
CA PRO A 79 -3.33 4.32 -14.59
C PRO A 79 -3.98 3.05 -15.13
N LEU A 80 -4.78 2.40 -14.27
CA LEU A 80 -5.46 1.15 -14.59
C LEU A 80 -6.95 1.29 -14.24
N VAL A 81 -7.79 0.50 -14.92
CA VAL A 81 -9.21 0.47 -14.64
C VAL A 81 -9.59 -0.93 -14.16
N LEU A 82 -10.19 -1.00 -12.97
CA LEU A 82 -10.74 -2.23 -12.43
C LEU A 82 -12.22 -2.29 -12.81
N MET A 83 -12.61 -3.36 -13.47
CA MET A 83 -14.00 -3.57 -13.88
C MET A 83 -14.55 -4.82 -13.19
N ALA A 84 -15.78 -4.73 -12.68
CA ALA A 84 -16.44 -5.84 -12.03
C ALA A 84 -17.95 -5.73 -12.26
N TRP A 85 -18.61 -6.90 -12.27
CA TRP A 85 -20.06 -6.95 -12.39
C TRP A 85 -20.75 -6.33 -11.18
N GLN A 86 -20.19 -6.54 -10.01
CA GLN A 86 -20.69 -5.99 -8.75
C GLN A 86 -19.51 -5.45 -7.95
N PRO A 87 -19.76 -4.46 -7.06
CA PRO A 87 -18.70 -4.02 -6.16
C PRO A 87 -18.18 -5.18 -5.33
N PHE A 88 -16.87 -5.24 -5.15
CA PHE A 88 -16.24 -6.28 -4.32
C PHE A 88 -14.97 -5.71 -3.69
N GLY A 89 -14.61 -6.27 -2.54
CA GLY A 89 -13.41 -5.88 -1.82
C GLY A 89 -13.52 -4.52 -1.14
N ASN A 90 -12.61 -4.26 -0.23
CA ASN A 90 -12.49 -2.98 0.43
C ASN A 90 -11.24 -2.27 -0.06
N TRP A 91 -11.34 -1.63 -1.21
CA TRP A 91 -10.21 -0.99 -1.88
C TRP A 91 -9.72 0.28 -1.20
N GLY A 92 -10.42 0.75 -0.16
CA GLY A 92 -9.93 1.85 0.66
C GLY A 92 -8.84 1.42 1.62
N ASN A 93 -8.85 0.15 2.03
CA ASN A 93 -7.97 -0.38 3.07
C ASN A 93 -7.02 -1.47 2.59
N TYR A 94 -7.06 -1.82 1.31
CA TYR A 94 -6.26 -2.90 0.78
C TYR A 94 -5.66 -2.54 -0.57
N LEU A 95 -4.34 -2.67 -0.67
CA LEU A 95 -3.61 -2.49 -1.91
C LEU A 95 -3.18 -3.87 -2.40
N PRO A 96 -3.62 -4.31 -3.59
CA PRO A 96 -3.17 -5.59 -4.13
C PRO A 96 -1.70 -5.52 -4.56
N ARG A 97 -1.12 -6.69 -4.79
CA ARG A 97 0.27 -6.76 -5.24
C ARG A 97 0.40 -6.21 -6.67
N ASP A 98 -0.47 -6.64 -7.54
CA ASP A 98 -0.49 -6.22 -8.95
C ASP A 98 -1.87 -6.53 -9.55
N PRO A 99 -2.16 -6.09 -10.79
CA PRO A 99 -3.48 -6.30 -11.38
C PRO A 99 -3.88 -7.77 -11.55
N GLY A 100 -2.92 -8.68 -11.61
CA GLY A 100 -3.18 -10.11 -11.75
C GLY A 100 -3.40 -10.85 -10.44
N PHE A 101 -3.21 -10.19 -9.29
CA PHE A 101 -3.29 -10.79 -7.96
C PHE A 101 -4.11 -9.90 -7.03
N MET A 102 -5.37 -9.87 -7.29
CA MET A 102 -6.32 -9.15 -6.45
C MET A 102 -7.02 -10.09 -5.50
#